data_a62a6081f4da65776ed0700a6f5a36d2
#
_entry.id   a62a6081f4da65776ed0700a6f5a36d2
#
_cell.length_a   1.000
_cell.length_b   1.000
_cell.length_c   1.000
_cell.angle_alpha   90.00
_cell.angle_beta   90.00
_cell.angle_gamma   90.00
#
_symmetry.space_group_name_H-M   'P 1'
#
loop_
_entity.id
_entity.type
_entity.pdbx_description
1 polymer ?
#
loop_
_entity_poly.entity_id
_entity_poly.type
_entity_poly.pdbx_seq_one_letter_code
_entity_poly.pdbx_strand_id
1 'polypeptide(L)'
;MAENRMSDGSDDRAAADPASAAALFDRARQRLGRAPREHLGRLIVPGALRAAMGARPRVVPDGRAWRVGTLLIGDTAVHEVGDVLRASEERRRGFTSDAARRRAEAEAMCVRGGFEPGTVVNVDHTGIDLSALAAEGASGPLSVRDGTVVIRWTSSGAVMPLEAYLREKIDMLPT
;
A
#
# COMPACT_ATOMS: atom_id res chain seq x y z
N MET A 1 9.24 -27.51 -56.08
CA MET A 1 8.18 -27.55 -55.09
C MET A 1 8.82 -27.63 -53.72
N ALA A 2 8.88 -26.50 -53.06
CA ALA A 2 9.38 -26.38 -51.70
C ALA A 2 8.29 -25.62 -50.91
N GLU A 3 7.53 -26.33 -50.12
CA GLU A 3 6.54 -25.71 -49.22
C GLU A 3 7.26 -25.05 -48.07
N ASN A 4 7.13 -23.73 -48.06
CA ASN A 4 7.54 -22.86 -46.97
C ASN A 4 6.52 -22.95 -45.86
N ARG A 5 6.75 -23.76 -44.81
CA ARG A 5 5.93 -23.85 -43.62
C ARG A 5 6.30 -22.69 -42.72
N MET A 6 5.54 -21.59 -42.80
CA MET A 6 5.59 -20.50 -41.86
C MET A 6 5.18 -21.07 -40.50
N SER A 7 6.13 -21.15 -39.58
CA SER A 7 5.86 -21.35 -38.15
C SER A 7 5.15 -20.11 -37.61
N ASP A 8 3.88 -20.26 -37.36
CA ASP A 8 3.07 -19.37 -36.56
C ASP A 8 3.61 -19.43 -35.12
N GLY A 9 4.45 -18.47 -34.81
CA GLY A 9 4.91 -18.23 -33.45
C GLY A 9 3.75 -17.62 -32.68
N SER A 10 2.83 -18.44 -32.19
CA SER A 10 1.90 -18.04 -31.16
C SER A 10 2.70 -17.58 -29.95
N ASP A 11 2.73 -16.26 -29.82
CA ASP A 11 3.24 -15.55 -28.65
C ASP A 11 2.33 -15.93 -27.47
N ASP A 12 2.63 -17.09 -26.86
CA ASP A 12 1.97 -17.62 -25.67
C ASP A 12 2.40 -16.73 -24.49
N ARG A 13 1.84 -15.51 -24.48
CA ARG A 13 1.85 -14.63 -23.34
C ARG A 13 1.02 -15.32 -22.27
N ALA A 14 1.64 -16.23 -21.53
CA ALA A 14 1.07 -16.83 -20.34
C ALA A 14 0.69 -15.68 -19.40
N ALA A 15 -0.56 -15.25 -19.48
CA ALA A 15 -1.15 -14.33 -18.52
C ALA A 15 -0.99 -14.99 -17.15
N ALA A 16 -0.30 -14.33 -16.23
CA ALA A 16 -0.24 -14.83 -14.87
C ALA A 16 -1.67 -14.96 -14.36
N ASP A 17 -1.99 -16.13 -13.86
CA ASP A 17 -3.31 -16.39 -13.31
C ASP A 17 -3.55 -15.40 -12.15
N PRO A 18 -4.55 -14.49 -12.26
CA PRO A 18 -4.90 -13.56 -11.20
C PRO A 18 -5.23 -14.28 -9.89
N ALA A 19 -5.71 -15.51 -9.97
CA ALA A 19 -5.88 -16.41 -8.84
C ALA A 19 -4.57 -16.61 -8.07
N SER A 20 -3.40 -16.48 -8.72
CA SER A 20 -2.11 -16.68 -8.05
C SER A 20 -1.78 -15.53 -7.09
N ALA A 21 -1.99 -14.27 -7.47
CA ALA A 21 -1.72 -13.11 -6.59
C ALA A 21 -2.70 -13.06 -5.41
N ALA A 22 -4.00 -13.27 -5.67
CA ALA A 22 -5.01 -13.33 -4.63
C ALA A 22 -4.72 -14.46 -3.63
N ALA A 23 -4.40 -15.66 -4.12
CA ALA A 23 -4.05 -16.79 -3.28
C ALA A 23 -2.76 -16.56 -2.46
N LEU A 24 -1.76 -15.82 -3.00
CA LEU A 24 -0.57 -15.44 -2.26
C LEU A 24 -0.94 -14.52 -1.08
N PHE A 25 -1.79 -13.53 -1.29
CA PHE A 25 -2.25 -12.66 -0.22
C PHE A 25 -3.14 -13.37 0.79
N ASP A 26 -3.96 -14.31 0.38
CA ASP A 26 -4.78 -15.12 1.31
C ASP A 26 -3.90 -16.00 2.21
N ARG A 27 -2.87 -16.64 1.66
CA ARG A 27 -1.87 -17.34 2.47
C ARG A 27 -1.11 -16.42 3.41
N ALA A 28 -0.77 -15.21 2.96
CA ALA A 28 -0.14 -14.19 3.80
C ALA A 28 -1.05 -13.78 4.97
N ARG A 29 -2.34 -13.54 4.73
CA ARG A 29 -3.34 -13.23 5.78
C ARG A 29 -3.42 -14.34 6.82
N GLN A 30 -3.47 -15.60 6.39
CA GLN A 30 -3.49 -16.75 7.29
C GLN A 30 -2.25 -16.82 8.20
N ARG A 31 -1.07 -16.56 7.63
CA ARG A 31 0.19 -16.54 8.41
C ARG A 31 0.27 -15.35 9.36
N LEU A 32 -0.21 -14.19 8.94
CA LEU A 32 -0.21 -12.97 9.72
C LEU A 32 -1.17 -13.02 10.93
N GLY A 33 -2.28 -13.68 10.82
CA GLY A 33 -3.29 -13.99 11.83
C GLY A 33 -3.31 -13.08 13.05
N ARG A 34 -2.43 -13.33 14.02
CA ARG A 34 -2.35 -12.60 15.31
C ARG A 34 -1.31 -11.49 15.34
N ALA A 35 -0.56 -11.27 14.27
CA ALA A 35 0.42 -10.19 14.22
C ALA A 35 -0.26 -8.82 14.40
N PRO A 36 0.44 -7.85 14.99
CA PRO A 36 -0.13 -6.52 15.20
C PRO A 36 -0.49 -5.84 13.88
N ARG A 37 -1.63 -5.15 13.87
CA ARG A 37 -2.10 -4.36 12.73
C ARG A 37 -1.89 -2.89 12.98
N GLU A 38 -1.44 -2.17 11.98
CA GLU A 38 -1.30 -0.73 11.98
C GLU A 38 -2.62 -0.06 11.53
N HIS A 39 -2.84 1.18 11.96
CA HIS A 39 -3.99 1.96 11.54
C HIS A 39 -3.80 2.52 10.14
N LEU A 40 -4.87 2.47 9.36
CA LEU A 40 -5.00 3.20 8.10
C LEU A 40 -5.75 4.50 8.35
N GLY A 41 -5.29 5.58 7.71
CA GLY A 41 -5.89 6.88 7.81
C GLY A 41 -6.20 7.47 6.44
N ARG A 42 -7.39 8.06 6.30
CA ARG A 42 -7.83 8.75 5.09
C ARG A 42 -7.96 10.25 5.32
N LEU A 43 -7.28 11.03 4.47
CA LEU A 43 -7.37 12.47 4.52
C LEU A 43 -8.77 12.96 4.08
N ILE A 44 -9.40 13.77 4.91
CA ILE A 44 -10.64 14.49 4.59
C ILE A 44 -10.34 15.97 4.52
N VAL A 45 -10.46 16.53 3.32
CA VAL A 45 -10.35 17.98 3.08
C VAL A 45 -11.77 18.56 3.01
N PRO A 46 -12.09 19.55 3.85
CA PRO A 46 -13.41 20.17 3.81
C PRO A 46 -13.59 20.95 2.51
N GLY A 47 -14.79 20.89 1.94
CA GLY A 47 -15.17 21.76 0.81
C GLY A 47 -15.20 23.23 1.22
N ALA A 48 -15.16 24.14 0.22
CA ALA A 48 -15.02 25.59 0.41
C ALA A 48 -15.97 26.18 1.46
N LEU A 49 -17.26 25.83 1.45
CA LEU A 49 -18.25 26.31 2.41
C LEU A 49 -17.91 25.91 3.85
N ARG A 50 -17.56 24.64 4.07
CA ARG A 50 -17.18 24.15 5.42
C ARG A 50 -15.87 24.74 5.89
N ALA A 51 -14.91 24.95 4.96
CA ALA A 51 -13.65 25.61 5.27
C ALA A 51 -13.87 27.08 5.70
N ALA A 52 -14.77 27.81 5.02
CA ALA A 52 -15.17 29.16 5.41
C ALA A 52 -15.84 29.22 6.80
N MET A 53 -16.48 28.12 7.23
CA MET A 53 -17.05 27.96 8.56
C MET A 53 -16.03 27.46 9.61
N GLY A 54 -14.74 27.43 9.27
CA GLY A 54 -13.65 27.05 10.19
C GLY A 54 -13.32 25.55 10.23
N ALA A 55 -13.93 24.71 9.37
CA ALA A 55 -13.55 23.32 9.31
C ALA A 55 -12.13 23.15 8.73
N ARG A 56 -11.33 22.31 9.38
CA ARG A 56 -9.92 22.05 9.01
C ARG A 56 -9.76 20.64 8.44
N PRO A 57 -8.75 20.41 7.60
CA PRO A 57 -8.38 19.07 7.15
C PRO A 57 -8.11 18.13 8.33
N ARG A 58 -8.47 16.86 8.19
CA ARG A 58 -8.28 15.84 9.20
C ARG A 58 -8.05 14.47 8.57
N VAL A 59 -7.32 13.60 9.27
CA VAL A 59 -7.12 12.21 8.88
C VAL A 59 -8.03 11.35 9.75
N VAL A 60 -8.98 10.66 9.14
CA VAL A 60 -9.95 9.80 9.84
C VAL A 60 -9.56 8.33 9.72
N PRO A 61 -9.94 7.47 10.69
CA PRO A 61 -9.73 6.03 10.59
C PRO A 61 -10.35 5.45 9.31
N ASP A 62 -9.59 4.60 8.63
CA ASP A 62 -9.96 3.92 7.37
C ASP A 62 -9.70 2.41 7.43
N GLY A 63 -9.63 1.84 8.63
CA GLY A 63 -9.39 0.43 8.87
C GLY A 63 -8.04 0.13 9.49
N ARG A 64 -7.66 -1.14 9.42
CA ARG A 64 -6.39 -1.67 9.91
C ARG A 64 -5.80 -2.66 8.92
N ALA A 65 -4.47 -2.71 8.82
CA ALA A 65 -3.74 -3.63 7.97
C ALA A 65 -2.46 -4.11 8.63
N TRP A 66 -1.97 -5.27 8.23
CA TRP A 66 -0.62 -5.71 8.55
C TRP A 66 0.37 -5.03 7.63
N ARG A 67 1.39 -4.44 8.20
CA ARG A 67 2.49 -3.87 7.42
C ARG A 67 3.51 -4.96 7.11
N VAL A 68 3.68 -5.26 5.83
CA VAL A 68 4.61 -6.27 5.31
C VAL A 68 5.56 -5.58 4.33
N GLY A 69 6.62 -4.99 4.87
CA GLY A 69 7.57 -4.19 4.09
C GLY A 69 6.91 -2.96 3.45
N THR A 70 6.82 -2.93 2.12
CA THR A 70 6.17 -1.85 1.34
C THR A 70 4.68 -2.08 1.09
N LEU A 71 4.10 -3.14 1.65
CA LEU A 71 2.68 -3.48 1.50
C LEU A 71 1.93 -3.32 2.82
N LEU A 72 0.66 -2.94 2.70
CA LEU A 72 -0.35 -2.96 3.75
C LEU A 72 -1.40 -3.99 3.35
N ILE A 73 -1.48 -5.10 4.07
CA ILE A 73 -2.40 -6.20 3.79
C ILE A 73 -3.58 -6.09 4.75
N GLY A 74 -4.73 -5.67 4.25
CA GLY A 74 -5.99 -5.66 4.96
C GLY A 74 -6.74 -6.98 4.84
N ASP A 75 -7.94 -7.08 5.44
CA ASP A 75 -8.75 -8.30 5.39
C ASP A 75 -9.19 -8.65 3.96
N THR A 76 -9.52 -7.65 3.15
CA THR A 76 -10.01 -7.84 1.78
C THR A 76 -9.18 -7.11 0.73
N ALA A 77 -8.49 -6.04 1.11
CA ALA A 77 -7.73 -5.17 0.20
C ALA A 77 -6.24 -5.21 0.51
N VAL A 78 -5.45 -4.86 -0.48
CA VAL A 78 -4.00 -4.67 -0.36
C VAL A 78 -3.66 -3.27 -0.85
N HIS A 79 -2.72 -2.62 -0.17
CA HIS A 79 -2.29 -1.28 -0.54
C HIS A 79 -0.76 -1.19 -0.56
N GLU A 80 -0.24 -0.29 -1.35
CA GLU A 80 1.13 0.19 -1.23
C GLU A 80 1.22 1.17 -0.05
N VAL A 81 2.28 1.07 0.74
CA VAL A 81 2.55 1.98 1.86
C VAL A 81 2.79 3.39 1.32
N GLY A 82 2.08 4.36 1.86
CA GLY A 82 2.34 5.78 1.67
C GLY A 82 3.17 6.36 2.81
N ASP A 83 2.75 7.51 3.32
CA ASP A 83 3.39 8.15 4.47
C ASP A 83 2.98 7.48 5.78
N VAL A 84 3.91 7.50 6.74
CA VAL A 84 3.66 7.01 8.10
C VAL A 84 3.80 8.17 9.06
N LEU A 85 2.71 8.47 9.77
CA LEU A 85 2.63 9.55 10.74
C LEU A 85 2.44 8.99 12.15
N ARG A 86 2.94 9.72 13.12
CA ARG A 86 2.59 9.49 14.53
C ARG A 86 1.65 10.60 14.97
N ALA A 87 0.41 10.27 15.27
CA ALA A 87 -0.57 11.23 15.75
C ALA A 87 -0.01 12.05 16.92
N SER A 88 -0.03 13.37 16.81
CA SER A 88 0.42 14.26 17.88
C SER A 88 -0.44 15.53 17.94
N GLU A 89 -0.53 16.12 19.13
CA GLU A 89 -1.25 17.37 19.30
C GLU A 89 -0.55 18.54 18.56
N GLU A 90 -1.34 19.52 18.17
CA GLU A 90 -0.86 20.70 17.45
C GLU A 90 0.16 21.49 18.30
N ARG A 91 1.38 21.63 17.80
CA ARG A 91 2.41 22.47 18.41
C ARG A 91 2.36 23.87 17.81
N ARG A 92 2.18 24.88 18.66
CA ARG A 92 2.05 26.27 18.22
C ARG A 92 3.36 26.98 17.91
N ARG A 93 4.52 26.48 18.35
CA ARG A 93 5.85 27.14 18.21
C ARG A 93 6.98 26.10 18.13
N GLY A 94 8.13 26.53 17.59
CA GLY A 94 9.37 25.76 17.66
C GLY A 94 9.72 24.94 16.43
N PHE A 95 9.19 25.26 15.25
CA PHE A 95 9.59 24.56 14.03
C PHE A 95 10.87 25.16 13.45
N THR A 96 11.83 24.29 13.12
CA THR A 96 13.12 24.65 12.55
C THR A 96 13.10 24.77 11.02
N SER A 97 12.05 24.25 10.38
CA SER A 97 11.88 24.28 8.91
C SER A 97 10.41 24.14 8.50
N ASP A 98 10.12 24.52 7.25
CA ASP A 98 8.79 24.34 6.64
C ASP A 98 8.40 22.86 6.53
N ALA A 99 9.37 21.97 6.30
CA ALA A 99 9.13 20.53 6.27
C ALA A 99 8.69 20.01 7.64
N ALA A 100 9.35 20.44 8.71
CA ALA A 100 8.97 20.09 10.08
C ALA A 100 7.57 20.61 10.43
N ARG A 101 7.23 21.83 9.99
CA ARG A 101 5.90 22.42 10.18
C ARG A 101 4.83 21.63 9.44
N ARG A 102 5.04 21.25 8.15
CA ARG A 102 4.09 20.45 7.38
C ARG A 102 3.90 19.08 8.01
N ARG A 103 4.97 18.43 8.46
CA ARG A 103 4.88 17.14 9.14
C ARG A 103 4.07 17.25 10.44
N ALA A 104 4.35 18.23 11.28
CA ALA A 104 3.61 18.44 12.52
C ALA A 104 2.13 18.75 12.27
N GLU A 105 1.79 19.49 11.21
CA GLU A 105 0.39 19.71 10.81
C GLU A 105 -0.26 18.41 10.37
N ALA A 106 0.41 17.57 9.58
CA ALA A 106 -0.12 16.26 9.19
C ALA A 106 -0.35 15.33 10.40
N GLU A 107 0.57 15.33 11.36
CA GLU A 107 0.44 14.58 12.61
C GLU A 107 -0.75 15.08 13.45
N ALA A 108 -0.97 16.41 13.52
CA ALA A 108 -2.12 17.01 14.18
C ALA A 108 -3.45 16.73 13.46
N MET A 109 -3.44 16.56 12.13
CA MET A 109 -4.62 16.11 11.38
C MET A 109 -5.12 14.73 11.84
N CYS A 110 -4.21 13.84 12.26
CA CYS A 110 -4.58 12.54 12.80
C CYS A 110 -5.37 12.68 14.11
N VAL A 111 -4.89 13.49 15.03
CA VAL A 111 -5.60 13.74 16.31
C VAL A 111 -6.97 14.40 16.06
N ARG A 112 -7.03 15.40 15.16
CA ARG A 112 -8.30 16.02 14.76
C ARG A 112 -9.29 15.04 14.14
N GLY A 113 -8.82 13.98 13.54
CA GLY A 113 -9.61 12.93 12.92
C GLY A 113 -10.04 11.80 13.86
N GLY A 114 -9.59 11.85 15.14
CA GLY A 114 -10.00 10.89 16.17
C GLY A 114 -8.95 9.83 16.52
N PHE A 115 -7.71 9.95 16.04
CA PHE A 115 -6.63 9.08 16.52
C PHE A 115 -6.09 9.60 17.87
N GLU A 116 -5.81 8.68 18.78
CA GLU A 116 -5.15 9.02 20.04
C GLU A 116 -3.71 9.49 19.79
N PRO A 117 -3.20 10.49 20.54
CA PRO A 117 -1.80 10.88 20.47
C PRO A 117 -0.87 9.68 20.67
N GLY A 118 0.18 9.60 19.84
CA GLY A 118 1.12 8.48 19.85
C GLY A 118 0.76 7.35 18.88
N THR A 119 -0.47 7.28 18.37
CA THR A 119 -0.87 6.27 17.38
C THR A 119 -0.08 6.39 16.09
N VAL A 120 0.42 5.27 15.58
CA VAL A 120 1.03 5.19 14.26
C VAL A 120 -0.07 4.99 13.22
N VAL A 121 -0.08 5.85 12.21
CA VAL A 121 -1.12 5.89 11.17
C VAL A 121 -0.46 5.89 9.80
N ASN A 122 -0.83 4.95 8.94
CA ASN A 122 -0.45 4.94 7.53
C ASN A 122 -1.44 5.81 6.75
N VAL A 123 -0.94 6.83 6.08
CA VAL A 123 -1.71 7.77 5.26
C VAL A 123 -1.22 7.74 3.82
N ASP A 124 -2.00 8.30 2.89
CA ASP A 124 -1.66 8.34 1.46
C ASP A 124 -1.31 6.97 0.84
N HIS A 125 -1.80 5.90 1.47
CA HIS A 125 -1.68 4.56 0.93
C HIS A 125 -2.50 4.42 -0.35
N THR A 126 -1.95 3.69 -1.33
CA THR A 126 -2.60 3.49 -2.64
C THR A 126 -3.10 2.06 -2.76
N GLY A 127 -4.37 1.88 -3.11
CA GLY A 127 -4.94 0.56 -3.35
C GLY A 127 -4.26 -0.17 -4.51
N ILE A 128 -4.01 -1.45 -4.34
CA ILE A 128 -3.52 -2.35 -5.38
C ILE A 128 -4.71 -3.10 -5.95
N ASP A 129 -5.01 -2.88 -7.22
CA ASP A 129 -6.09 -3.57 -7.93
C ASP A 129 -5.56 -4.89 -8.51
N LEU A 130 -5.95 -6.00 -7.90
CA LEU A 130 -5.56 -7.33 -8.37
C LEU A 130 -6.25 -7.72 -9.69
N SER A 131 -7.41 -7.11 -10.00
CA SER A 131 -8.08 -7.33 -11.27
C SER A 131 -7.35 -6.61 -12.41
N ALA A 132 -6.89 -5.38 -12.17
CA ALA A 132 -6.02 -4.67 -13.11
C ALA A 132 -4.67 -5.38 -13.29
N LEU A 133 -4.08 -5.89 -12.21
CA LEU A 133 -2.85 -6.70 -12.30
C LEU A 133 -3.04 -7.91 -13.23
N ALA A 134 -4.20 -8.53 -13.17
CA ALA A 134 -4.55 -9.66 -14.02
C ALA A 134 -4.75 -9.28 -15.49
N ALA A 135 -5.50 -8.20 -15.71
CA ALA A 135 -5.90 -7.79 -17.07
C ALA A 135 -4.78 -7.03 -17.80
N GLU A 136 -4.05 -6.20 -17.07
CA GLU A 136 -3.07 -5.24 -17.63
C GLU A 136 -1.61 -5.64 -17.32
N GLY A 137 -1.41 -6.64 -16.48
CA GLY A 137 -0.08 -7.12 -16.10
C GLY A 137 0.63 -6.26 -15.06
N ALA A 138 0.00 -5.19 -14.53
CA ALA A 138 0.58 -4.32 -13.52
C ALA A 138 -0.47 -3.63 -12.64
N SER A 139 -0.15 -3.42 -11.35
CA SER A 139 -0.92 -2.58 -10.43
C SER A 139 -0.04 -2.14 -9.26
N GLY A 140 0.17 -0.84 -9.09
CA GLY A 140 1.05 -0.29 -8.07
C GLY A 140 2.48 -0.81 -8.16
N PRO A 141 3.03 -1.41 -7.10
CA PRO A 141 4.36 -1.99 -7.12
C PRO A 141 4.42 -3.40 -7.74
N LEU A 142 3.26 -4.00 -8.05
CA LEU A 142 3.17 -5.35 -8.61
C LEU A 142 3.18 -5.34 -10.12
N SER A 143 3.83 -6.33 -10.71
CA SER A 143 3.78 -6.59 -12.15
C SER A 143 3.93 -8.08 -12.45
N VAL A 144 3.52 -8.47 -13.65
CA VAL A 144 3.71 -9.83 -14.15
C VAL A 144 4.92 -9.87 -15.06
N ARG A 145 5.86 -10.78 -14.81
CA ARG A 145 7.04 -11.05 -15.64
C ARG A 145 7.17 -12.55 -15.85
N ASP A 146 7.21 -12.98 -17.07
CA ASP A 146 7.35 -14.40 -17.46
C ASP A 146 6.36 -15.31 -16.67
N GLY A 147 5.08 -14.91 -16.62
CA GLY A 147 4.04 -15.62 -15.90
C GLY A 147 4.12 -15.56 -14.37
N THR A 148 5.09 -14.86 -13.80
CA THR A 148 5.28 -14.74 -12.35
C THR A 148 4.92 -13.34 -11.86
N VAL A 149 4.17 -13.26 -10.77
CA VAL A 149 3.92 -11.98 -10.10
C VAL A 149 5.17 -11.56 -9.32
N VAL A 150 5.69 -10.40 -9.66
CA VAL A 150 6.85 -9.78 -9.00
C VAL A 150 6.46 -8.47 -8.33
N ILE A 151 7.21 -8.10 -7.29
CA ILE A 151 7.07 -6.82 -6.59
C ILE A 151 8.33 -5.98 -6.76
N ARG A 152 8.15 -4.70 -7.08
CA ARG A 152 9.18 -3.68 -6.96
C ARG A 152 9.22 -3.21 -5.50
N TRP A 153 10.29 -3.52 -4.80
CA TRP A 153 10.38 -3.29 -3.35
C TRP A 153 11.38 -2.19 -2.95
N THR A 154 12.10 -1.63 -3.92
CA THR A 154 13.02 -0.50 -3.71
C THR A 154 12.71 0.65 -4.64
N SER A 155 13.07 1.86 -4.24
CA SER A 155 12.99 3.07 -5.08
C SER A 155 13.92 2.99 -6.30
N SER A 156 15.00 2.20 -6.24
CA SER A 156 15.91 1.93 -7.35
C SER A 156 15.33 0.95 -8.40
N GLY A 157 14.13 0.40 -8.15
CA GLY A 157 13.46 -0.48 -9.10
C GLY A 157 13.80 -1.96 -8.98
N ALA A 158 14.49 -2.39 -7.92
CA ALA A 158 14.74 -3.81 -7.70
C ALA A 158 13.42 -4.59 -7.54
N VAL A 159 13.34 -5.72 -8.23
CA VAL A 159 12.15 -6.60 -8.23
C VAL A 159 12.51 -7.99 -7.73
N MET A 160 11.53 -8.67 -7.14
CA MET A 160 11.64 -10.07 -6.75
C MET A 160 10.25 -10.75 -6.83
N PRO A 161 10.18 -12.09 -6.90
CA PRO A 161 8.90 -12.80 -6.86
C PRO A 161 8.10 -12.43 -5.61
N LEU A 162 6.80 -12.13 -5.79
CA LEU A 162 5.92 -11.72 -4.69
C LEU A 162 5.86 -12.77 -3.58
N GLU A 163 5.86 -14.06 -3.93
CA GLU A 163 5.84 -15.14 -2.95
C GLU A 163 7.07 -15.13 -2.04
N ALA A 164 8.26 -14.95 -2.63
CA ALA A 164 9.51 -14.87 -1.89
C ALA A 164 9.54 -13.62 -0.98
N TYR A 165 9.06 -12.49 -1.51
CA TYR A 165 8.95 -11.25 -0.74
C TYR A 165 8.05 -11.38 0.48
N LEU A 166 6.83 -11.91 0.28
CA LEU A 166 5.87 -12.09 1.38
C LEU A 166 6.42 -13.02 2.44
N ARG A 167 7.04 -14.15 2.03
CA ARG A 167 7.65 -15.09 2.97
C ARG A 167 8.73 -14.41 3.80
N GLU A 168 9.71 -13.76 3.16
CA GLU A 168 10.82 -13.09 3.83
C GLU A 168 10.32 -12.01 4.81
N LYS A 169 9.43 -11.14 4.35
CA LYS A 169 8.98 -10.01 5.18
C LYS A 169 8.06 -10.44 6.33
N ILE A 170 7.28 -11.49 6.16
CA ILE A 170 6.45 -12.04 7.25
C ILE A 170 7.33 -12.72 8.30
N ASP A 171 8.38 -13.44 7.88
CA ASP A 171 9.31 -14.10 8.82
C ASP A 171 10.12 -13.12 9.66
N MET A 172 10.26 -11.87 9.19
CA MET A 172 10.94 -10.79 9.93
C MET A 172 10.03 -10.04 10.92
N LEU A 173 8.72 -10.31 10.93
CA LEU A 173 7.82 -9.63 11.87
C LEU A 173 8.03 -10.14 13.29
N PRO A 174 8.00 -9.25 14.29
CA PRO A 174 8.06 -9.66 15.69
C PRO A 174 6.84 -10.54 16.03
N THR A 175 7.11 -11.65 16.65
CA THR A 175 6.11 -12.58 17.20
C THR A 175 5.52 -12.08 18.51
#